data_182d42f728804666353cdd576b403331
#
_entry.id   182d42f728804666353cdd576b403331
#
_cell.length_a   1.000
_cell.length_b   1.000
_cell.length_c   1.000
_cell.angle_alpha   90.00
_cell.angle_beta   90.00
_cell.angle_gamma   90.00
#
_symmetry.space_group_name_H-M   'P 1'
#
loop_
_entity.id
_entity.type
_entity.pdbx_description
1 polymer ?
#
loop_
_entity_poly.entity_id
_entity_poly.type
_entity_poly.pdbx_seq_one_letter_code
_entity_poly.pdbx_strand_id
1 'polypeptide(L)' 'MKTKELKEQLWQAYYTAKDEGASREVTNAILDVMVIADKEAEKKRENKELV' A
#
# COMPACT_ATOMS: atom_id res chain seq x y z
N MET A 1 -6.29 -2.22 -12.53
CA MET A 1 -6.20 -1.14 -11.53
C MET A 1 -4.81 -0.53 -11.57
N LYS A 2 -4.73 0.77 -11.53
CA LYS A 2 -3.45 1.44 -11.55
C LYS A 2 -2.83 1.44 -10.16
N THR A 3 -1.51 1.34 -10.12
CA THR A 3 -0.79 1.30 -8.86
C THR A 3 -1.07 2.53 -8.00
N LYS A 4 -1.21 3.68 -8.63
CA LYS A 4 -1.50 4.91 -7.90
C LYS A 4 -2.84 4.83 -7.18
N GLU A 5 -3.85 4.29 -7.85
CA GLU A 5 -5.17 4.14 -7.24
C GLU A 5 -5.13 3.13 -6.09
N LEU A 6 -4.37 2.06 -6.26
CA LEU A 6 -4.21 1.08 -5.20
C LEU A 6 -3.59 1.70 -3.96
N LYS A 7 -2.55 2.50 -4.14
CA LYS A 7 -1.91 3.18 -3.03
C LYS A 7 -2.88 4.11 -2.29
N GLU A 8 -3.66 4.85 -3.05
CA GLU A 8 -4.62 5.78 -2.44
C GLU A 8 -5.67 5.03 -1.62
N GLN A 9 -6.16 3.92 -2.15
CA GLN A 9 -7.13 3.10 -1.43
C GLN A 9 -6.55 2.52 -0.16
N LEU A 10 -5.29 2.10 -0.21
CA LEU A 10 -4.62 1.56 0.96
C LEU A 10 -4.43 2.62 2.03
N TRP A 11 -4.03 3.83 1.64
CA TRP A 11 -3.89 4.92 2.59
C TRP A 11 -5.23 5.28 3.22
N GLN A 12 -6.30 5.31 2.43
CA GLN A 12 -7.62 5.58 2.98
C GLN A 12 -8.05 4.51 3.96
N ALA A 13 -7.77 3.26 3.65
CA ALA A 13 -8.08 2.16 4.57
C ALA A 13 -7.33 2.32 5.89
N TYR A 14 -6.08 2.72 5.81
CA TYR A 14 -5.25 2.94 6.99
C TYR A 14 -5.84 4.04 7.88
N TYR A 15 -6.16 5.18 7.27
CA TYR A 15 -6.72 6.30 8.04
C TYR A 15 -8.08 5.97 8.62
N THR A 16 -8.91 5.27 7.86
CA THR A 16 -10.22 4.86 8.35
C THR A 16 -10.07 3.92 9.55
N ALA A 17 -9.15 2.97 9.46
CA ALA A 17 -8.91 2.05 10.55
C ALA A 17 -8.46 2.79 11.80
N LYS A 18 -7.53 3.74 11.65
CA LYS A 18 -7.06 4.53 12.78
C LYS A 18 -8.19 5.34 13.40
N ASP A 19 -9.00 5.94 12.56
CA ASP A 19 -10.10 6.78 13.01
C ASP A 19 -11.14 6.00 13.79
N GLU A 20 -11.36 4.75 13.40
CA GLU A 20 -12.33 3.89 14.06
C GLU A 20 -11.74 3.16 15.27
N GLY A 21 -10.49 3.41 15.58
CA GLY A 21 -9.88 2.82 16.77
C GLY A 21 -9.43 1.39 16.57
N ALA A 22 -9.07 1.03 15.34
CA ALA A 22 -8.59 -0.33 15.07
C ALA A 22 -7.31 -0.61 15.86
N SER A 23 -7.07 -1.88 16.14
CA SER A 23 -5.91 -2.28 16.90
C SER A 23 -4.64 -2.04 16.10
N ARG A 24 -3.50 -1.99 16.83
CA ARG A 24 -2.21 -1.81 16.18
C ARG A 24 -1.92 -2.92 15.18
N GLU A 25 -2.37 -4.14 15.48
CA GLU A 25 -2.18 -5.24 14.56
C GLU A 25 -2.83 -4.99 13.21
N VAL A 26 -4.04 -4.43 13.23
CA VAL A 26 -4.75 -4.14 12.00
C VAL A 26 -4.04 -3.04 11.21
N THR A 27 -3.66 -1.95 11.87
CA THR A 27 -2.97 -0.86 11.18
C THR A 27 -1.61 -1.30 10.67
N ASN A 28 -0.88 -2.13 11.42
CA ASN A 28 0.40 -2.66 10.98
C ASN A 28 0.22 -3.55 9.73
N ALA A 29 -0.81 -4.36 9.71
CA ALA A 29 -1.09 -5.22 8.56
C ALA A 29 -1.33 -4.37 7.31
N ILE A 30 -2.08 -3.28 7.46
CA ILE A 30 -2.34 -2.39 6.34
C ILE A 30 -1.04 -1.75 5.85
N LEU A 31 -0.18 -1.32 6.77
CA LEU A 31 1.10 -0.75 6.40
C LEU A 31 1.99 -1.76 5.67
N ASP A 32 1.98 -3.01 6.11
CA ASP A 32 2.74 -4.05 5.44
C ASP A 32 2.28 -4.23 4.00
N VAL A 33 0.97 -4.25 3.79
CA VAL A 33 0.43 -4.38 2.45
C VAL A 33 0.84 -3.18 1.59
N MET A 34 0.85 -1.98 2.17
CA MET A 34 1.28 -0.79 1.45
C MET A 34 2.73 -0.88 1.02
N VAL A 35 3.59 -1.38 1.89
CA VAL A 35 5.01 -1.57 1.55
C VAL A 35 5.16 -2.58 0.43
N ILE A 36 4.43 -3.68 0.51
CA ILE A 36 4.48 -4.71 -0.54
C ILE A 36 4.01 -4.13 -1.88
N ALA A 37 2.92 -3.37 -1.87
CA ALA A 37 2.40 -2.77 -3.10
C ALA A 37 3.42 -1.80 -3.70
N ASP A 38 4.11 -1.06 -2.86
CA ASP A 38 5.11 -0.12 -3.31
C ASP A 38 6.30 -0.83 -3.96
N LYS A 39 6.74 -1.92 -3.34
CA LYS A 39 7.84 -2.72 -3.88
C LYS A 39 7.47 -3.34 -5.22
N GLU A 40 6.25 -3.81 -5.35
CA GLU A 40 5.78 -4.36 -6.61
C GLU A 40 5.80 -3.32 -7.72
N ALA A 41 5.38 -2.10 -7.40
CA ALA A 41 5.40 -1.02 -8.37
C ALA A 41 6.82 -0.68 -8.80
N GLU A 42 7.75 -0.65 -7.86
CA GLU A 42 9.15 -0.38 -8.16
C GLU A 42 9.77 -1.47 -9.00
N LYS A 43 9.43 -2.72 -8.70
CA LYS A 43 9.93 -3.85 -9.46
C LYS A 43 9.53 -3.75 -10.93
N LYS A 44 8.27 -3.43 -11.16
CA LYS A 44 7.79 -3.28 -12.53
C LYS A 44 8.50 -2.15 -13.27
N ARG A 45 8.75 -1.06 -12.56
CA ARG A 45 9.43 0.07 -13.15
C ARG A 45 10.87 -0.28 -13.50
N GLU A 46 11.56 -0.98 -12.61
CA GLU A 46 12.95 -1.39 -12.86
C GLU A 46 13.05 -2.30 -14.05
N ASN A 47 12.13 -3.26 -14.17
CA ASN A 47 12.12 -4.15 -15.30
C ASN A 47 11.98 -3.38 -16.61
N LYS A 48 11.17 -2.36 -16.63
CA LYS A 48 10.99 -1.54 -17.81
C LYS A 48 12.26 -0.81 -18.18
N GLU A 49 12.95 -0.30 -17.19
CA GLU A 49 14.18 0.47 -17.42
C GLU A 49 15.31 -0.41 -17.93
N LEU A 50 15.36 -1.64 -17.46
CA LEU A 50 16.42 -2.56 -17.87
C LEU A 50 16.23 -3.06 -19.28
N VAL A 51 15.04 -3.05 -19.79
CA VAL A 51 14.76 -3.44 -21.15
C VAL A 51 15.02 -2.30 -22.10
#